data_a99eb60cb292f7d036bac8ed5a8bd690
#
_entry.id   a99eb60cb292f7d036bac8ed5a8bd690
#
_cell.length_a   1.000
_cell.length_b   1.000
_cell.length_c   1.000
_cell.angle_alpha   90.00
_cell.angle_beta   90.00
_cell.angle_gamma   90.00
#
_symmetry.space_group_name_H-M   'P 1'
#
loop_
_entity.id
_entity.type
_entity.pdbx_description
1 polymer ?
#
loop_
_entity_poly.entity_id
_entity_poly.type
_entity_poly.pdbx_seq_one_letter_code
_entity_poly.pdbx_strand_id
1 'polypeptide(L)'
;MSKISVVATLTAKPGRGDEIIAAFEGAKDAVQAEAGTLMYTLHRNSANPDVFYVTELYEDQAALDIHMGGAAIAALGGVGDAIAGLDLQFATPVSVAKDI
;
A
#
# COMPACT_ATOMS: atom_id res chain seq x y z
N MET A 1 -18.80 -6.14 -11.51
CA MET A 1 -17.47 -5.46 -11.58
C MET A 1 -16.52 -6.19 -10.66
N SER A 2 -15.36 -6.51 -11.18
CA SER A 2 -14.37 -7.22 -10.40
C SER A 2 -13.60 -6.27 -9.51
N LYS A 3 -13.40 -6.65 -8.27
CA LYS A 3 -12.47 -5.97 -7.38
C LYS A 3 -11.05 -6.20 -7.85
N ILE A 4 -10.15 -5.32 -7.46
CA ILE A 4 -8.73 -5.42 -7.77
C ILE A 4 -7.95 -5.51 -6.48
N SER A 5 -7.11 -6.54 -6.35
CA SER A 5 -6.14 -6.65 -5.26
C SER A 5 -4.78 -6.17 -5.73
N VAL A 6 -4.03 -5.58 -4.82
CA VAL A 6 -2.63 -5.26 -5.05
C VAL A 6 -1.82 -5.80 -3.88
N VAL A 7 -0.70 -6.43 -4.18
CA VAL A 7 0.30 -6.80 -3.18
C VAL A 7 1.59 -6.09 -3.57
N ALA A 8 2.03 -5.20 -2.71
CA ALA A 8 3.26 -4.46 -2.92
C ALA A 8 4.34 -4.98 -1.97
N THR A 9 5.57 -5.05 -2.44
CA THR A 9 6.75 -5.26 -1.61
C THR A 9 7.59 -4.00 -1.66
N LEU A 10 7.82 -3.39 -0.51
CA LEU A 10 8.67 -2.23 -0.34
C LEU A 10 9.92 -2.62 0.44
N THR A 11 11.08 -2.31 -0.11
CA THR A 11 12.34 -2.52 0.62
C THR A 11 12.93 -1.16 0.95
N ALA A 12 13.14 -0.91 2.24
CA ALA A 12 13.81 0.30 2.70
C ALA A 12 15.32 0.15 2.54
N LYS A 13 16.02 1.26 2.37
CA LYS A 13 17.45 1.29 2.58
C LYS A 13 17.76 0.91 4.03
N PRO A 14 18.94 0.31 4.32
CA PRO A 14 19.23 -0.21 5.65
C PRO A 14 18.95 0.80 6.77
N GLY A 15 18.13 0.38 7.74
CA GLY A 15 17.78 1.17 8.92
C GLY A 15 16.77 2.30 8.70
N ARG A 16 16.23 2.45 7.48
CA ARG A 16 15.32 3.57 7.16
C ARG A 16 13.84 3.17 7.09
N GLY A 17 13.49 1.99 7.57
CA GLY A 17 12.11 1.49 7.50
C GLY A 17 11.10 2.37 8.25
N ASP A 18 11.49 3.01 9.34
CA ASP A 18 10.58 3.87 10.10
C ASP A 18 10.10 5.09 9.31
N GLU A 19 10.86 5.55 8.32
CA GLU A 19 10.44 6.64 7.43
C GLU A 19 9.27 6.20 6.54
N ILE A 20 9.25 4.92 6.12
CA ILE A 20 8.14 4.36 5.35
C ILE A 20 6.88 4.29 6.22
N ILE A 21 7.01 3.84 7.47
CA ILE A 21 5.88 3.80 8.41
C ILE A 21 5.32 5.21 8.63
N ALA A 22 6.18 6.19 8.83
CA ALA A 22 5.76 7.59 9.03
C ALA A 22 5.00 8.13 7.82
N ALA A 23 5.43 7.80 6.61
CA ALA A 23 4.73 8.21 5.38
C ALA A 23 3.32 7.61 5.31
N PHE A 24 3.16 6.32 5.65
CA PHE A 24 1.85 5.67 5.69
C PHE A 24 0.95 6.28 6.76
N GLU A 25 1.47 6.52 7.95
CA GLU A 25 0.71 7.15 9.04
C GLU A 25 0.25 8.56 8.65
N GLY A 26 1.09 9.32 7.96
CA GLY A 26 0.75 10.68 7.51
C GLY A 26 -0.33 10.72 6.44
N ALA A 27 -0.49 9.66 5.64
CA ALA A 27 -1.51 9.57 4.60
C ALA A 27 -2.80 8.88 5.05
N LYS A 28 -2.84 8.34 6.26
CA LYS A 28 -3.89 7.45 6.75
C LYS A 28 -5.30 8.03 6.61
N ASP A 29 -5.51 9.26 7.07
CA ASP A 29 -6.83 9.88 7.05
C ASP A 29 -7.32 10.13 5.62
N ALA A 30 -6.42 10.53 4.73
CA ALA A 30 -6.77 10.74 3.33
C ALA A 30 -7.14 9.43 2.64
N VAL A 31 -6.44 8.34 2.93
CA VAL A 31 -6.76 7.02 2.38
C VAL A 31 -8.12 6.54 2.92
N GLN A 32 -8.40 6.75 4.20
CA GLN A 32 -9.71 6.41 4.78
C GLN A 32 -10.87 7.13 4.09
N ALA A 33 -10.63 8.33 3.56
CA ALA A 33 -11.65 9.09 2.84
C ALA A 33 -11.88 8.60 1.40
N GLU A 34 -11.04 7.72 0.88
CA GLU A 34 -11.18 7.11 -0.44
C GLU A 34 -12.25 6.01 -0.38
N ALA A 35 -13.46 6.31 -0.83
CA ALA A 35 -14.61 5.39 -0.68
C ALA A 35 -14.39 4.03 -1.36
N GLY A 36 -13.67 4.00 -2.48
CA GLY A 36 -13.42 2.77 -3.23
C GLY A 36 -12.17 1.99 -2.79
N THR A 37 -11.38 2.51 -1.87
CA THR A 37 -10.27 1.79 -1.25
C THR A 37 -10.82 0.98 -0.09
N LEU A 38 -10.92 -0.34 -0.26
CA LEU A 38 -11.57 -1.23 0.70
C LEU A 38 -10.60 -1.76 1.74
N MET A 39 -9.32 -1.86 1.40
CA MET A 39 -8.26 -2.29 2.30
C MET A 39 -6.94 -1.66 1.87
N TYR A 40 -6.18 -1.20 2.85
CA TYR A 40 -4.84 -0.65 2.61
C TYR A 40 -4.03 -0.81 3.88
N THR A 41 -3.24 -1.88 3.96
CA THR A 41 -2.54 -2.26 5.19
C THR A 41 -1.05 -2.42 4.93
N LEU A 42 -0.26 -1.73 5.74
CA LEU A 42 1.20 -1.86 5.74
C LEU A 42 1.61 -2.93 6.76
N HIS A 43 2.42 -3.87 6.32
CA HIS A 43 3.01 -4.92 7.16
C HIS A 43 4.53 -4.81 7.13
N ARG A 44 5.17 -5.00 8.26
CA ARG A 44 6.63 -5.15 8.33
C ARG A 44 6.97 -6.63 8.39
N ASN A 45 7.96 -7.07 7.61
CA ASN A 45 8.45 -8.44 7.66
C ASN A 45 8.96 -8.75 9.07
N SER A 46 8.58 -9.92 9.62
CA SER A 46 8.89 -10.28 11.00
C SER A 46 10.38 -10.56 11.23
N ALA A 47 11.12 -10.90 10.18
CA ALA A 47 12.54 -11.24 10.28
C ALA A 47 13.46 -10.13 9.78
N ASN A 48 12.99 -9.29 8.84
CA ASN A 48 13.78 -8.22 8.23
C ASN A 48 13.05 -6.89 8.36
N PRO A 49 13.51 -5.98 9.25
CA PRO A 49 12.80 -4.71 9.50
C PRO A 49 12.83 -3.71 8.33
N ASP A 50 13.63 -3.99 7.29
CA ASP A 50 13.70 -3.14 6.10
C ASP A 50 12.74 -3.58 5.00
N VAL A 51 12.05 -4.72 5.16
CA VAL A 51 11.10 -5.24 4.17
C VAL A 51 9.68 -5.05 4.65
N PHE A 52 8.84 -4.50 3.76
CA PHE A 52 7.42 -4.23 4.02
C PHE A 52 6.56 -4.82 2.93
N TYR A 53 5.34 -5.17 3.29
CA TYR A 53 4.30 -5.58 2.35
C TYR A 53 3.10 -4.66 2.52
N VAL A 54 2.48 -4.28 1.41
CA VAL A 54 1.21 -3.57 1.44
C VAL A 54 0.16 -4.48 0.82
N THR A 55 -0.90 -4.76 1.55
CA THR A 55 -2.04 -5.50 1.02
C THR A 55 -3.15 -4.51 0.76
N GLU A 56 -3.69 -4.53 -0.46
CA GLU A 56 -4.62 -3.52 -0.94
C GLU A 56 -5.80 -4.17 -1.64
N LEU A 57 -6.97 -3.57 -1.50
CA LEU A 57 -8.16 -4.01 -2.20
C LEU A 57 -8.95 -2.79 -2.65
N TYR A 58 -9.32 -2.75 -3.92
CA TYR A 58 -10.09 -1.68 -4.54
C TYR A 58 -11.38 -2.20 -5.12
N GLU A 59 -12.42 -1.39 -5.06
CA GLU A 59 -13.75 -1.75 -5.54
C GLU A 59 -13.76 -2.00 -7.05
N ASP A 60 -13.01 -1.19 -7.81
CA ASP A 60 -12.91 -1.25 -9.27
C ASP A 60 -11.67 -0.48 -9.76
N GLN A 61 -11.50 -0.41 -11.08
CA GLN A 61 -10.37 0.31 -11.68
C GLN A 61 -10.42 1.81 -11.38
N ALA A 62 -11.59 2.42 -11.35
CA ALA A 62 -11.73 3.84 -11.05
C ALA A 62 -11.22 4.15 -9.64
N ALA A 63 -11.52 3.28 -8.66
CA ALA A 63 -11.04 3.41 -7.30
C ALA A 63 -9.51 3.29 -7.21
N LEU A 64 -8.92 2.35 -7.94
CA LEU A 64 -7.47 2.20 -8.02
C LEU A 64 -6.83 3.45 -8.61
N ASP A 65 -7.40 4.00 -9.69
CA ASP A 65 -6.87 5.21 -10.33
C ASP A 65 -6.88 6.41 -9.37
N ILE A 66 -7.95 6.57 -8.59
CA ILE A 66 -8.05 7.61 -7.57
C ILE A 66 -6.94 7.44 -6.52
N HIS A 67 -6.74 6.21 -6.02
CA HIS A 67 -5.70 5.93 -5.04
C HIS A 67 -4.30 6.24 -5.58
N MET A 68 -4.02 5.82 -6.80
CA MET A 68 -2.70 6.01 -7.42
C MET A 68 -2.36 7.48 -7.65
N GLY A 69 -3.34 8.36 -7.76
CA GLY A 69 -3.15 9.81 -7.85
C GLY A 69 -3.28 10.53 -6.50
N GLY A 70 -3.41 9.79 -5.40
CA GLY A 70 -3.75 10.35 -4.10
C GLY A 70 -2.59 10.55 -3.12
N ALA A 71 -2.97 10.78 -1.86
CA ALA A 71 -2.05 11.17 -0.79
C ALA A 71 -1.03 10.09 -0.43
N ALA A 72 -1.40 8.80 -0.50
CA ALA A 72 -0.49 7.71 -0.15
C ALA A 72 0.72 7.66 -1.09
N ILE A 73 0.47 7.79 -2.40
CA ILE A 73 1.54 7.77 -3.40
C ILE A 73 2.41 9.02 -3.27
N ALA A 74 1.79 10.18 -3.03
CA ALA A 74 2.52 11.42 -2.79
C ALA A 74 3.42 11.32 -1.54
N ALA A 75 2.92 10.71 -0.47
CA ALA A 75 3.69 10.51 0.77
C ALA A 75 4.90 9.60 0.54
N LEU A 76 4.73 8.50 -0.21
CA LEU A 76 5.84 7.62 -0.57
C LEU A 76 6.87 8.33 -1.45
N GLY A 77 6.41 9.18 -2.37
CA GLY A 77 7.30 10.02 -3.18
C GLY A 77 8.16 10.95 -2.32
N GLY A 78 7.62 11.45 -1.20
CA GLY A 78 8.32 12.30 -0.26
C GLY A 78 9.44 11.60 0.52
N VAL A 79 9.41 10.26 0.61
CA VAL A 79 10.46 9.46 1.26
C VAL A 79 11.17 8.53 0.27
N GLY A 80 11.15 8.89 -1.01
CA GLY A 80 11.72 8.06 -2.07
C GLY A 80 13.20 7.73 -1.88
N ASP A 81 13.96 8.61 -1.25
CA ASP A 81 15.37 8.38 -0.94
C ASP A 81 15.59 7.32 0.17
N ALA A 82 14.54 6.95 0.91
CA ALA A 82 14.56 5.85 1.89
C ALA A 82 14.21 4.50 1.27
N ILE A 83 13.72 4.48 0.03
CA ILE A 83 13.23 3.27 -0.63
C ILE A 83 14.31 2.71 -1.55
N ALA A 84 14.72 1.46 -1.30
CA ALA A 84 15.67 0.74 -2.13
C ALA A 84 15.00 -0.06 -3.25
N GLY A 85 13.76 -0.49 -3.04
CA GLY A 85 13.03 -1.27 -4.03
C GLY A 85 11.52 -1.22 -3.81
N LEU A 86 10.79 -1.37 -4.91
CA LEU A 86 9.32 -1.43 -4.90
C LEU A 86 8.90 -2.43 -5.99
N ASP A 87 8.06 -3.39 -5.60
CA ASP A 87 7.44 -4.34 -6.52
C ASP A 87 5.93 -4.33 -6.31
N LEU A 88 5.17 -4.20 -7.39
CA LEU A 88 3.71 -4.20 -7.36
C LEU A 88 3.19 -5.40 -8.14
N GLN A 89 2.30 -6.18 -7.51
CA GLN A 89 1.59 -7.27 -8.17
C GLN A 89 0.10 -6.98 -8.15
N PHE A 90 -0.51 -6.93 -9.34
CA PHE A 90 -1.95 -6.71 -9.50
C PHE A 90 -2.63 -8.05 -9.68
N ALA A 91 -3.74 -8.24 -8.96
CA ALA A 91 -4.45 -9.51 -8.95
C ALA A 91 -5.96 -9.30 -8.85
N THR A 92 -6.70 -10.37 -9.09
CA THR A 92 -8.16 -10.38 -8.95
C THR A 92 -8.54 -11.36 -7.85
N PRO A 93 -9.31 -10.95 -6.83
CA PRO A 93 -9.80 -11.89 -5.83
C PRO A 93 -10.69 -12.95 -6.48
N VAL A 94 -10.41 -14.21 -6.22
CA VAL A 94 -11.17 -15.33 -6.80
C VAL A 94 -11.87 -16.19 -5.75
N SER A 95 -11.49 -16.05 -4.48
CA SER A 95 -12.14 -16.77 -3.39
C SER A 95 -11.95 -16.01 -2.08
N VAL A 96 -13.04 -15.70 -1.41
CA VAL A 96 -13.04 -14.96 -0.16
C VAL A 96 -13.77 -15.78 0.89
N ALA A 97 -13.04 -16.38 1.83
CA ALA A 97 -13.63 -17.19 2.89
C ALA A 97 -14.19 -16.31 4.02
N LYS A 98 -13.58 -15.15 4.26
CA LYS A 98 -14.06 -14.16 5.24
C LYS A 98 -13.86 -12.77 4.68
N ASP A 99 -14.86 -11.92 4.88
CA ASP A 99 -14.76 -10.50 4.57
C ASP A 99 -13.98 -9.77 5.67
N ILE A 100 -13.29 -8.75 5.26
CA ILE A 100 -12.53 -7.89 6.15
C ILE A 100 -13.33 -6.61 6.39
#